data_348178e94e68a9e4ada4da55ce35b5ba
#
_entry.id   348178e94e68a9e4ada4da55ce35b5ba
#
_cell.length_a   1.000
_cell.length_b   1.000
_cell.length_c   1.000
_cell.angle_alpha   90.00
_cell.angle_beta   90.00
_cell.angle_gamma   90.00
#
_symmetry.space_group_name_H-M   'P 1'
#
loop_
_entity.id
_entity.type
_entity.pdbx_description
1 polymer ?
#
loop_
_entity_poly.entity_id
_entity_poly.type
_entity_poly.pdbx_seq_one_letter_code
_entity_poly.pdbx_strand_id
1 'polypeptide(L)'
;RFAETGLPGDEADYELRLKLLADAALVGLPNAGKSSLLARISNAKPKVADYPFTTLQPVLGTVDSDERQLVVADVPGLIEGASEGVGLGHEFLAHLERARLLVHLIDAAAGDPAEAFAAINHELEEYGAGLAERPQVVVLNKLDLLLEPPVFEPDDPRVVRVFGLSAATGEGVDRFRRSLFELCPPAEAPQLDEGGLPHFLVYRPKPDQRRRFRILRTDRGFRVHGTPGSEEELERALRDVGAKVGDEVEVEGEVLEFQ
;
A
#
# COMPACT_ATOMS: atom_id res chain seq x y z
N ARG A 1 39.57 -4.85 -21.00
CA ARG A 1 38.17 -4.43 -20.71
C ARG A 1 37.30 -5.12 -21.73
N PHE A 2 36.58 -6.14 -21.34
CA PHE A 2 35.55 -6.74 -22.17
C PHE A 2 34.22 -6.02 -21.82
N ALA A 3 33.64 -5.34 -22.80
CA ALA A 3 32.29 -4.84 -22.72
C ALA A 3 31.44 -5.80 -23.58
N GLU A 4 30.46 -6.44 -22.96
CA GLU A 4 29.41 -7.11 -23.72
C GLU A 4 28.62 -6.03 -24.46
N THR A 5 28.38 -6.28 -25.73
CA THR A 5 27.46 -5.44 -26.51
C THR A 5 26.08 -5.72 -25.97
N GLY A 6 25.47 -4.72 -25.34
CA GLY A 6 24.09 -4.84 -24.83
C GLY A 6 23.12 -5.11 -25.97
N LEU A 7 22.06 -5.84 -25.68
CA LEU A 7 20.92 -5.95 -26.60
C LEU A 7 20.22 -4.59 -26.69
N PRO A 8 19.59 -4.24 -27.82
CA PRO A 8 18.72 -3.06 -27.90
C PRO A 8 17.66 -3.16 -26.82
N GLY A 9 17.41 -2.05 -26.11
CA GLY A 9 16.35 -1.98 -25.11
C GLY A 9 14.97 -2.00 -25.78
N ASP A 10 13.98 -2.51 -25.07
CA ASP A 10 12.59 -2.42 -25.50
C ASP A 10 12.08 -1.00 -25.21
N GLU A 11 11.50 -0.36 -26.22
CA GLU A 11 10.82 0.93 -26.07
C GLU A 11 9.31 0.69 -26.06
N ALA A 12 8.65 1.18 -25.03
CA ALA A 12 7.19 1.10 -24.91
C ALA A 12 6.65 2.31 -24.16
N ASP A 13 5.46 2.73 -24.53
CA ASP A 13 4.72 3.75 -23.79
C ASP A 13 3.95 3.09 -22.65
N TYR A 14 4.17 3.57 -21.43
CA TYR A 14 3.51 3.08 -20.23
C TYR A 14 2.60 4.14 -19.64
N GLU A 15 1.32 3.82 -19.47
CA GLU A 15 0.41 4.60 -18.65
C GLU A 15 0.50 4.16 -17.19
N LEU A 16 1.13 4.96 -16.35
CA LEU A 16 1.23 4.71 -14.92
C LEU A 16 0.04 5.35 -14.20
N ARG A 17 -0.89 4.53 -13.73
CA ARG A 17 -1.99 4.97 -12.85
C ARG A 17 -1.59 4.73 -11.41
N LEU A 18 -1.20 5.80 -10.73
CA LEU A 18 -0.97 5.76 -9.28
C LEU A 18 -2.33 5.66 -8.59
N LYS A 19 -2.58 4.53 -7.95
CA LYS A 19 -3.81 4.30 -7.20
C LYS A 19 -3.49 4.50 -5.73
N LEU A 20 -4.03 5.57 -5.13
CA LEU A 20 -3.96 5.76 -3.69
C LEU A 20 -4.65 4.59 -2.98
N LEU A 21 -3.91 4.00 -2.07
CA LEU A 21 -4.37 2.88 -1.26
C LEU A 21 -4.55 3.39 0.17
N ALA A 22 -5.70 3.99 0.48
CA ALA A 22 -6.12 4.11 1.86
C ALA A 22 -6.82 2.81 2.25
N ASP A 23 -6.42 2.22 3.36
CA ASP A 23 -7.06 1.05 3.93
C ASP A 23 -8.40 1.42 4.57
N ALA A 24 -8.43 2.58 5.23
CA ALA A 24 -9.64 3.15 5.81
C ALA A 24 -9.77 4.63 5.48
N ALA A 25 -11.00 5.12 5.40
CA ALA A 25 -11.30 6.53 5.15
C ALA A 25 -12.15 7.12 6.27
N LEU A 26 -11.79 8.31 6.74
CA LEU A 26 -12.56 9.07 7.71
C LEU A 26 -13.66 9.85 6.99
N VAL A 27 -14.90 9.63 7.39
CA VAL A 27 -16.08 10.34 6.91
C VAL A 27 -16.82 10.96 8.11
N GLY A 28 -17.55 12.04 7.90
CA GLY A 28 -18.28 12.70 8.96
C GLY A 28 -18.45 14.19 8.70
N LEU A 29 -19.39 14.81 9.40
CA LEU A 29 -19.72 16.23 9.30
C LEU A 29 -18.49 17.14 9.53
N PRO A 30 -18.51 18.38 9.05
CA PRO A 30 -17.49 19.36 9.40
C PRO A 30 -17.34 19.48 10.91
N ASN A 31 -16.11 19.68 11.37
CA ASN A 31 -15.79 19.80 12.79
C ASN A 31 -16.09 18.57 13.69
N ALA A 32 -16.43 17.42 13.12
CA ALA A 32 -16.57 16.18 13.88
C ALA A 32 -15.25 15.71 14.52
N GLY A 33 -14.12 16.25 14.08
CA GLY A 33 -12.78 15.97 14.63
C GLY A 33 -11.98 14.95 13.83
N LYS A 34 -12.28 14.77 12.55
CA LYS A 34 -11.58 13.83 11.65
C LYS A 34 -10.05 14.02 11.66
N SER A 35 -9.60 15.22 11.36
CA SER A 35 -8.15 15.52 11.31
C SER A 35 -7.50 15.41 12.69
N SER A 36 -8.23 15.72 13.78
CA SER A 36 -7.74 15.56 15.15
C SER A 36 -7.57 14.08 15.51
N LEU A 37 -8.54 13.24 15.13
CA LEU A 37 -8.43 11.79 15.33
C LEU A 37 -7.29 11.22 14.49
N LEU A 38 -7.20 11.60 13.22
CA LEU A 38 -6.11 11.16 12.36
C LEU A 38 -4.73 11.50 12.93
N ALA A 39 -4.55 12.74 13.41
CA ALA A 39 -3.30 13.16 14.04
C ALA A 39 -2.97 12.37 15.30
N ARG A 40 -3.99 11.92 16.01
CA ARG A 40 -3.84 11.18 17.27
C ARG A 40 -3.51 9.71 17.08
N ILE A 41 -4.10 9.06 16.07
CA ILE A 41 -3.86 7.64 15.79
C ILE A 41 -2.61 7.41 14.92
N SER A 42 -2.15 8.42 14.19
CA SER A 42 -0.99 8.31 13.30
C SER A 42 0.33 8.32 14.06
N ASN A 43 1.25 7.48 13.65
CA ASN A 43 2.60 7.39 14.24
C ASN A 43 3.50 8.57 13.85
N ALA A 44 3.25 9.16 12.67
CA ALA A 44 3.91 10.37 12.19
C ALA A 44 2.89 11.46 11.94
N LYS A 45 3.32 12.72 11.84
CA LYS A 45 2.40 13.81 11.45
C LYS A 45 1.74 13.46 10.13
N PRO A 46 0.40 13.50 10.05
CA PRO A 46 -0.31 13.30 8.80
C PRO A 46 0.22 14.23 7.73
N LYS A 47 0.36 13.70 6.52
CA LYS A 47 0.87 14.46 5.38
C LYS A 47 -0.27 14.79 4.43
N VAL A 48 -0.32 16.04 4.02
CA VAL A 48 -1.13 16.46 2.89
C VAL A 48 -0.52 15.83 1.64
N ALA A 49 -1.34 15.12 0.91
CA ALA A 49 -0.88 14.50 -0.33
C ALA A 49 -1.20 15.43 -1.50
N ASP A 50 -0.15 15.94 -2.14
CA ASP A 50 -0.27 16.76 -3.35
C ASP A 50 -0.52 15.86 -4.56
N TYR A 51 -1.76 15.76 -4.96
CA TYR A 51 -2.13 15.08 -6.21
C TYR A 51 -2.49 16.11 -7.27
N PRO A 52 -1.84 16.07 -8.44
CA PRO A 52 -2.04 17.07 -9.48
C PRO A 52 -3.46 17.12 -10.06
N PHE A 53 -4.33 16.21 -9.63
CA PHE A 53 -5.71 16.08 -10.16
C PHE A 53 -6.78 16.39 -9.11
N THR A 54 -6.41 16.78 -7.87
CA THR A 54 -7.38 17.01 -6.80
C THR A 54 -7.47 18.48 -6.45
N THR A 55 -8.69 19.04 -6.47
CA THR A 55 -8.97 20.39 -5.95
C THR A 55 -8.92 20.44 -4.42
N LEU A 56 -9.16 19.30 -3.76
CA LEU A 56 -9.04 19.11 -2.32
C LEU A 56 -7.97 18.06 -2.05
N GLN A 57 -7.02 18.39 -1.21
CA GLN A 57 -5.88 17.54 -0.88
C GLN A 57 -6.23 16.62 0.30
N PRO A 58 -6.25 15.29 0.12
CA PRO A 58 -6.47 14.38 1.22
C PRO A 58 -5.29 14.41 2.20
N VAL A 59 -5.60 14.26 3.46
CA VAL A 59 -4.58 14.11 4.50
C VAL A 59 -4.43 12.65 4.82
N LEU A 60 -3.24 12.12 4.64
CA LEU A 60 -2.93 10.70 4.91
C LEU A 60 -2.19 10.56 6.22
N GLY A 61 -2.63 9.63 7.04
CA GLY A 61 -1.96 9.20 8.25
C GLY A 61 -1.62 7.71 8.19
N THR A 62 -0.49 7.35 8.77
CA THR A 62 -0.08 5.95 8.90
C THR A 62 -0.24 5.50 10.34
N VAL A 63 -0.91 4.39 10.53
CA VAL A 63 -1.12 3.74 11.81
C VAL A 63 -0.36 2.43 11.82
N ASP A 64 0.59 2.28 12.73
CA ASP A 64 1.45 1.10 12.80
C ASP A 64 1.01 0.18 13.94
N SER A 65 1.09 -1.11 13.70
CA SER A 65 1.12 -2.16 14.70
C SER A 65 2.44 -2.93 14.57
N ASP A 66 2.69 -3.87 15.48
CA ASP A 66 3.91 -4.69 15.45
C ASP A 66 4.04 -5.52 14.18
N GLU A 67 2.91 -5.85 13.54
CA GLU A 67 2.89 -6.76 12.39
C GLU A 67 2.63 -6.05 11.05
N ARG A 68 1.96 -4.91 11.05
CA ARG A 68 1.58 -4.21 9.82
C ARG A 68 1.26 -2.73 10.02
N GLN A 69 1.21 -2.02 8.90
CA GLN A 69 0.82 -0.63 8.80
C GLN A 69 -0.51 -0.50 8.06
N LEU A 70 -1.36 0.43 8.52
CA LEU A 70 -2.57 0.86 7.84
C LEU A 70 -2.43 2.31 7.39
N VAL A 71 -2.93 2.62 6.20
CA VAL A 71 -3.05 3.98 5.70
C VAL A 71 -4.50 4.44 5.90
N VAL A 72 -4.67 5.53 6.65
CA VAL A 72 -5.96 6.14 6.90
C VAL A 72 -6.01 7.50 6.21
N ALA A 73 -7.04 7.74 5.40
CA ALA A 73 -7.24 9.00 4.72
C ALA A 73 -8.30 9.84 5.44
N ASP A 74 -7.98 11.09 5.72
CA ASP A 74 -8.99 12.12 6.04
C ASP A 74 -9.37 12.80 4.71
N VAL A 75 -10.64 12.71 4.38
CA VAL A 75 -11.20 13.24 3.15
C VAL A 75 -11.98 14.49 3.49
N PRO A 76 -11.37 15.67 3.33
CA PRO A 76 -12.08 16.92 3.49
C PRO A 76 -13.11 17.10 2.38
N GLY A 77 -14.30 17.60 2.70
CA GLY A 77 -15.25 18.07 1.70
C GLY A 77 -16.18 17.04 1.07
N LEU A 78 -16.36 15.85 1.66
CA LEU A 78 -17.48 14.98 1.29
C LEU A 78 -18.82 15.72 1.40
N ILE A 79 -18.89 16.74 2.24
CA ILE A 79 -20.12 17.46 2.62
C ILE A 79 -20.14 18.92 2.16
N GLU A 80 -19.00 19.57 1.94
CA GLU A 80 -18.94 21.02 1.69
C GLU A 80 -19.18 21.44 0.23
N GLY A 81 -19.53 20.55 -0.69
CA GLY A 81 -19.65 20.90 -2.10
C GLY A 81 -20.60 20.05 -2.93
N ALA A 82 -21.14 18.97 -2.42
CA ALA A 82 -22.03 18.09 -3.18
C ALA A 82 -23.35 18.79 -3.53
N SER A 83 -23.89 19.63 -2.65
CA SER A 83 -25.12 20.38 -2.85
C SER A 83 -24.97 21.62 -3.76
N GLU A 84 -23.76 22.11 -4.01
CA GLU A 84 -23.53 23.32 -4.79
C GLU A 84 -23.13 23.07 -6.25
N GLY A 85 -23.14 21.81 -6.72
CA GLY A 85 -22.88 21.45 -8.11
C GLY A 85 -21.46 21.72 -8.61
N VAL A 86 -20.56 22.13 -7.71
CA VAL A 86 -19.13 22.21 -7.99
C VAL A 86 -18.59 20.80 -7.81
N GLY A 87 -18.71 19.99 -8.86
CA GLY A 87 -18.30 18.59 -8.84
C GLY A 87 -16.90 18.43 -8.29
N LEU A 88 -16.82 17.91 -7.07
CA LEU A 88 -15.62 17.24 -6.59
C LEU A 88 -15.31 16.18 -7.63
N GLY A 89 -14.22 16.38 -8.37
CA GLY A 89 -13.97 15.59 -9.56
C GLY A 89 -14.06 14.10 -9.29
N HIS A 90 -14.73 13.38 -10.16
CA HIS A 90 -14.85 11.91 -10.15
C HIS A 90 -13.51 11.20 -9.89
N GLU A 91 -12.40 11.85 -10.16
CA GLU A 91 -11.06 11.34 -9.95
C GLU A 91 -10.63 11.31 -8.47
N PHE A 92 -11.08 12.28 -7.66
CA PHE A 92 -10.79 12.30 -6.22
C PHE A 92 -11.46 11.14 -5.49
N LEU A 93 -12.60 10.75 -5.94
CA LEU A 93 -13.44 9.72 -5.36
C LEU A 93 -12.99 8.31 -5.71
N ALA A 94 -12.32 8.15 -6.84
CA ALA A 94 -11.63 6.92 -7.18
C ALA A 94 -10.61 6.49 -6.10
N HIS A 95 -10.21 7.43 -5.24
CA HIS A 95 -9.31 7.15 -4.11
C HIS A 95 -10.05 6.57 -2.91
N LEU A 96 -11.29 7.00 -2.67
CA LEU A 96 -12.16 6.43 -1.64
C LEU A 96 -12.74 5.08 -2.03
N GLU A 97 -12.96 4.84 -3.32
CA GLU A 97 -13.45 3.56 -3.84
C GLU A 97 -12.62 2.35 -3.37
N ARG A 98 -11.43 2.60 -2.88
CA ARG A 98 -10.50 1.55 -2.42
C ARG A 98 -10.42 1.40 -0.93
N ALA A 99 -10.92 2.37 -0.17
CA ALA A 99 -11.04 2.21 1.27
C ALA A 99 -11.92 0.99 1.56
N ARG A 100 -11.37 0.05 2.30
CA ARG A 100 -12.07 -1.19 2.66
C ARG A 100 -12.98 -1.00 3.87
N LEU A 101 -12.74 0.07 4.64
CA LEU A 101 -13.46 0.41 5.84
C LEU A 101 -13.74 1.92 5.87
N LEU A 102 -14.95 2.31 6.16
CA LEU A 102 -15.29 3.69 6.46
C LEU A 102 -15.30 3.89 7.98
N VAL A 103 -14.62 4.92 8.45
CA VAL A 103 -14.66 5.36 9.84
C VAL A 103 -15.54 6.59 9.91
N HIS A 104 -16.78 6.39 10.30
CA HIS A 104 -17.80 7.42 10.37
C HIS A 104 -17.72 8.15 11.70
N LEU A 105 -17.17 9.35 11.67
CA LEU A 105 -16.95 10.18 12.85
C LEU A 105 -18.14 11.10 13.10
N ILE A 106 -18.73 11.00 14.30
CA ILE A 106 -19.88 11.80 14.74
C ILE A 106 -19.44 12.64 15.94
N ASP A 107 -19.76 13.92 15.92
CA ASP A 107 -19.64 14.80 17.07
C ASP A 107 -20.79 14.52 18.05
N ALA A 108 -20.49 13.80 19.11
CA ALA A 108 -21.51 13.41 20.08
C ALA A 108 -22.06 14.58 20.90
N ALA A 109 -21.37 15.73 20.88
CA ALA A 109 -21.79 16.94 21.59
C ALA A 109 -22.60 17.93 20.74
N ALA A 110 -22.69 17.70 19.42
CA ALA A 110 -23.30 18.66 18.51
C ALA A 110 -24.80 18.44 18.23
N GLY A 111 -25.41 17.36 18.75
CA GLY A 111 -26.82 17.06 18.52
C GLY A 111 -27.12 15.57 18.56
N ASP A 112 -28.16 15.15 17.83
CA ASP A 112 -28.52 13.73 17.74
C ASP A 112 -27.56 12.95 16.84
N PRO A 113 -26.83 11.94 17.34
CA PRO A 113 -25.97 11.10 16.55
C PRO A 113 -26.68 10.39 15.40
N ALA A 114 -27.98 10.09 15.54
CA ALA A 114 -28.76 9.43 14.49
C ALA A 114 -28.99 10.33 13.28
N GLU A 115 -29.25 11.62 13.50
CA GLU A 115 -29.40 12.60 12.42
C GLU A 115 -28.08 12.79 11.67
N ALA A 116 -26.97 12.93 12.40
CA ALA A 116 -25.65 13.06 11.80
C ALA A 116 -25.25 11.81 10.99
N PHE A 117 -25.56 10.62 11.52
CA PHE A 117 -25.34 9.36 10.83
C PHE A 117 -26.14 9.25 9.54
N ALA A 118 -27.43 9.59 9.59
CA ALA A 118 -28.30 9.54 8.42
C ALA A 118 -27.87 10.53 7.32
N ALA A 119 -27.47 11.75 7.70
CA ALA A 119 -27.03 12.76 6.75
C ALA A 119 -25.81 12.30 5.96
N ILE A 120 -24.80 11.73 6.62
CA ILE A 120 -23.60 11.21 5.95
C ILE A 120 -23.90 10.01 5.07
N ASN A 121 -24.72 9.07 5.54
CA ASN A 121 -25.10 7.93 4.71
C ASN A 121 -25.85 8.33 3.45
N HIS A 122 -26.73 9.34 3.55
CA HIS A 122 -27.40 9.87 2.39
C HIS A 122 -26.43 10.45 1.37
N GLU A 123 -25.42 11.18 1.80
CA GLU A 123 -24.37 11.69 0.90
C GLU A 123 -23.51 10.57 0.27
N LEU A 124 -23.18 9.53 1.04
CA LEU A 124 -22.47 8.37 0.52
C LEU A 124 -23.29 7.63 -0.55
N GLU A 125 -24.62 7.61 -0.42
CA GLU A 125 -25.55 7.03 -1.39
C GLU A 125 -25.65 7.88 -2.67
N GLU A 126 -25.83 9.19 -2.51
CA GLU A 126 -25.86 10.13 -3.66
C GLU A 126 -24.55 10.11 -4.44
N TYR A 127 -23.48 9.90 -3.71
CA TYR A 127 -22.15 9.83 -4.27
C TYR A 127 -21.94 8.59 -5.14
N GLY A 128 -22.46 7.44 -4.75
CA GLY A 128 -22.31 6.19 -5.46
C GLY A 128 -20.94 5.54 -5.28
N ALA A 129 -20.32 5.07 -6.35
CA ALA A 129 -19.01 4.42 -6.39
C ALA A 129 -18.84 3.24 -5.40
N GLY A 130 -19.94 2.64 -4.94
CA GLY A 130 -19.95 1.53 -3.99
C GLY A 130 -19.53 1.91 -2.57
N LEU A 131 -19.45 3.21 -2.25
CA LEU A 131 -19.12 3.69 -0.90
C LEU A 131 -20.23 3.41 0.09
N ALA A 132 -21.47 3.55 -0.35
CA ALA A 132 -22.63 3.25 0.48
C ALA A 132 -22.72 1.77 0.90
N GLU A 133 -22.02 0.87 0.24
CA GLU A 133 -22.03 -0.58 0.53
C GLU A 133 -20.89 -1.01 1.46
N ARG A 134 -19.96 -0.10 1.75
CA ARG A 134 -18.76 -0.43 2.52
C ARG A 134 -19.08 -0.67 4.00
N PRO A 135 -18.35 -1.61 4.65
CA PRO A 135 -18.44 -1.74 6.10
C PRO A 135 -18.04 -0.44 6.80
N GLN A 136 -18.78 -0.08 7.83
CA GLN A 136 -18.60 1.14 8.57
C GLN A 136 -18.29 0.85 10.05
N VAL A 137 -17.44 1.68 10.62
CA VAL A 137 -17.22 1.79 12.06
C VAL A 137 -17.66 3.18 12.48
N VAL A 138 -18.61 3.26 13.39
CA VAL A 138 -19.05 4.54 13.92
C VAL A 138 -18.22 4.94 15.13
N VAL A 139 -17.78 6.18 15.14
CA VAL A 139 -17.00 6.76 16.24
C VAL A 139 -17.70 8.00 16.78
N LEU A 140 -18.24 7.90 18.00
CA LEU A 140 -18.79 9.01 18.75
C LEU A 140 -17.61 9.76 19.39
N ASN A 141 -17.28 10.91 18.84
CA ASN A 141 -16.15 11.74 19.29
C ASN A 141 -16.61 12.86 20.22
N LYS A 142 -15.68 13.47 20.91
CA LYS A 142 -15.86 14.58 21.87
C LYS A 142 -16.66 14.19 23.12
N LEU A 143 -16.52 12.95 23.56
CA LEU A 143 -17.17 12.50 24.80
C LEU A 143 -16.71 13.26 26.02
N ASP A 144 -15.54 13.88 25.98
CA ASP A 144 -15.02 14.78 27.02
C ASP A 144 -15.90 16.01 27.30
N LEU A 145 -16.77 16.37 26.36
CA LEU A 145 -17.71 17.48 26.50
C LEU A 145 -19.06 17.06 27.13
N LEU A 146 -19.28 15.78 27.35
CA LEU A 146 -20.53 15.21 27.81
C LEU A 146 -20.39 14.63 29.20
N LEU A 147 -21.41 14.80 30.04
CA LEU A 147 -21.47 14.16 31.33
C LEU A 147 -21.79 12.65 31.22
N GLU A 148 -22.64 12.30 30.27
CA GLU A 148 -23.01 10.93 29.98
C GLU A 148 -22.88 10.69 28.45
N PRO A 149 -22.23 9.61 28.03
CA PRO A 149 -22.13 9.28 26.60
C PRO A 149 -23.53 8.92 26.06
N PRO A 150 -23.88 9.37 24.83
CA PRO A 150 -25.14 8.99 24.21
C PRO A 150 -25.14 7.50 23.89
N VAL A 151 -26.29 6.87 24.06
CA VAL A 151 -26.52 5.51 23.59
C VAL A 151 -26.90 5.61 22.11
N PHE A 152 -26.06 5.05 21.23
CA PHE A 152 -26.30 5.04 19.80
C PHE A 152 -26.03 3.63 19.25
N GLU A 153 -27.08 2.99 18.81
CA GLU A 153 -27.06 1.65 18.21
C GLU A 153 -27.78 1.74 16.86
N PRO A 154 -27.05 2.02 15.79
CA PRO A 154 -27.66 2.12 14.46
C PRO A 154 -28.14 0.76 13.97
N ASP A 155 -29.38 0.70 13.47
CA ASP A 155 -29.94 -0.47 12.80
C ASP A 155 -29.49 -0.49 11.33
N ASP A 156 -28.20 -0.68 11.12
CA ASP A 156 -27.57 -0.72 9.80
C ASP A 156 -26.57 -1.88 9.74
N PRO A 157 -26.80 -2.88 8.88
CA PRO A 157 -25.96 -4.08 8.77
C PRO A 157 -24.52 -3.78 8.35
N ARG A 158 -24.26 -2.60 7.78
CA ARG A 158 -22.90 -2.15 7.39
C ARG A 158 -22.09 -1.72 8.60
N VAL A 159 -22.75 -1.34 9.70
CA VAL A 159 -22.07 -0.91 10.92
C VAL A 159 -21.55 -2.11 11.69
N VAL A 160 -20.24 -2.29 11.62
CA VAL A 160 -19.56 -3.43 12.26
C VAL A 160 -19.39 -3.20 13.77
N ARG A 161 -19.13 -1.96 14.18
CA ARG A 161 -18.91 -1.60 15.59
C ARG A 161 -19.10 -0.10 15.83
N VAL A 162 -19.51 0.24 17.06
CA VAL A 162 -19.58 1.61 17.55
C VAL A 162 -18.53 1.82 18.64
N PHE A 163 -17.81 2.93 18.57
CA PHE A 163 -16.83 3.36 19.58
C PHE A 163 -17.19 4.73 20.13
N GLY A 164 -16.94 4.91 21.42
CA GLY A 164 -16.94 6.22 22.04
C GLY A 164 -15.50 6.62 22.39
N LEU A 165 -15.11 7.85 22.05
CA LEU A 165 -13.77 8.36 22.36
C LEU A 165 -13.75 9.90 22.45
N SER A 166 -12.61 10.42 22.87
CA SER A 166 -12.24 11.83 22.73
C SER A 166 -10.90 11.95 22.03
N ALA A 167 -10.91 12.48 20.82
CA ALA A 167 -9.68 12.79 20.09
C ALA A 167 -8.86 13.90 20.81
N ALA A 168 -9.49 14.75 21.61
CA ALA A 168 -8.83 15.81 22.35
C ALA A 168 -8.05 15.27 23.56
N THR A 169 -8.67 14.46 24.41
CA THR A 169 -8.04 13.90 25.62
C THR A 169 -7.24 12.64 25.34
N GLY A 170 -7.62 11.85 24.33
CA GLY A 170 -7.07 10.55 24.00
C GLY A 170 -7.83 9.38 24.62
N GLU A 171 -8.89 9.65 25.39
CA GLU A 171 -9.72 8.61 25.97
C GLU A 171 -10.36 7.75 24.88
N GLY A 172 -10.29 6.42 25.02
CA GLY A 172 -10.85 5.48 24.05
C GLY A 172 -10.03 5.29 22.76
N VAL A 173 -9.09 6.18 22.43
CA VAL A 173 -8.34 6.19 21.17
C VAL A 173 -7.47 4.94 21.01
N ASP A 174 -6.79 4.48 22.06
CA ASP A 174 -5.94 3.28 21.99
C ASP A 174 -6.75 2.00 21.72
N ARG A 175 -7.96 1.93 22.28
CA ARG A 175 -8.87 0.82 22.01
C ARG A 175 -9.33 0.84 20.56
N PHE A 176 -9.72 2.00 20.06
CA PHE A 176 -10.11 2.19 18.66
C PHE A 176 -8.96 1.84 17.72
N ARG A 177 -7.75 2.37 17.97
CA ARG A 177 -6.55 2.12 17.17
C ARG A 177 -6.26 0.62 17.01
N ARG A 178 -6.33 -0.16 18.11
CA ARG A 178 -6.13 -1.61 18.07
C ARG A 178 -7.20 -2.31 17.24
N SER A 179 -8.45 -1.90 17.43
CA SER A 179 -9.57 -2.50 16.70
C SER A 179 -9.54 -2.21 15.19
N LEU A 180 -8.92 -1.12 14.74
CA LEU A 180 -8.76 -0.85 13.30
C LEU A 180 -8.05 -1.99 12.56
N PHE A 181 -7.05 -2.62 13.19
CA PHE A 181 -6.33 -3.73 12.59
C PHE A 181 -7.16 -5.00 12.48
N GLU A 182 -8.09 -5.23 13.40
CA GLU A 182 -9.04 -6.34 13.36
C GLU A 182 -10.10 -6.11 12.28
N LEU A 183 -10.62 -4.88 12.20
CA LEU A 183 -11.74 -4.49 11.35
C LEU A 183 -11.32 -4.22 9.89
N CYS A 184 -10.04 -3.96 9.67
CA CYS A 184 -9.45 -3.76 8.36
C CYS A 184 -8.42 -4.86 8.06
N PRO A 185 -8.83 -6.09 7.71
CA PRO A 185 -7.92 -7.19 7.42
C PRO A 185 -6.99 -6.87 6.25
N PRO A 186 -5.88 -7.56 6.07
CA PRO A 186 -5.01 -7.37 4.91
C PRO A 186 -5.80 -7.45 3.60
N ALA A 187 -5.43 -6.62 2.62
CA ALA A 187 -5.99 -6.77 1.29
C ALA A 187 -5.64 -8.16 0.77
N GLU A 188 -6.63 -8.89 0.28
CA GLU A 188 -6.35 -10.09 -0.49
C GLU A 188 -5.47 -9.70 -1.68
N ALA A 189 -4.37 -10.42 -1.85
CA ALA A 189 -3.56 -10.24 -3.05
C ALA A 189 -4.48 -10.41 -4.26
N PRO A 190 -4.46 -9.49 -5.24
CA PRO A 190 -5.29 -9.66 -6.42
C PRO A 190 -5.02 -11.04 -7.00
N GLN A 191 -6.05 -11.88 -7.03
CA GLN A 191 -5.98 -13.13 -7.76
C GLN A 191 -5.78 -12.71 -9.22
N LEU A 192 -4.58 -12.95 -9.72
CA LEU A 192 -4.29 -12.80 -11.13
C LEU A 192 -5.10 -13.89 -11.82
N ASP A 193 -6.22 -13.51 -12.42
CA ASP A 193 -6.96 -14.40 -13.29
C ASP A 193 -5.99 -14.92 -14.35
N GLU A 194 -5.82 -16.23 -14.38
CA GLU A 194 -4.89 -16.91 -15.31
C GLU A 194 -5.26 -16.68 -16.79
N GLY A 195 -6.33 -15.94 -17.08
CA GLY A 195 -6.92 -15.83 -18.41
C GLY A 195 -6.88 -14.48 -19.12
N GLY A 196 -6.30 -13.42 -18.57
CA GLY A 196 -6.55 -12.09 -19.15
C GLY A 196 -5.40 -11.09 -19.22
N LEU A 197 -4.28 -11.36 -18.61
CA LEU A 197 -3.13 -10.45 -18.73
C LEU A 197 -2.23 -10.91 -19.89
N PRO A 198 -1.83 -10.00 -20.79
CA PRO A 198 -0.75 -10.30 -21.70
C PRO A 198 0.44 -10.75 -20.84
N HIS A 199 1.16 -11.76 -21.33
CA HIS A 199 2.29 -12.34 -20.63
C HIS A 199 3.25 -11.24 -20.18
N PHE A 200 3.08 -10.76 -18.95
CA PHE A 200 4.13 -9.99 -18.30
C PHE A 200 5.26 -10.96 -18.06
N LEU A 201 6.35 -10.75 -18.73
CA LEU A 201 7.61 -11.33 -18.34
C LEU A 201 7.89 -10.84 -16.90
N VAL A 202 7.41 -11.57 -15.92
CA VAL A 202 7.86 -11.36 -14.54
C VAL A 202 9.32 -11.79 -14.53
N TYR A 203 10.18 -10.83 -14.81
CA TYR A 203 11.59 -11.03 -14.58
C TYR A 203 11.77 -11.20 -13.06
N ARG A 204 11.78 -12.44 -12.63
CA ARG A 204 12.30 -12.79 -11.31
C ARG A 204 13.81 -12.95 -11.51
N PRO A 205 14.64 -12.00 -11.06
CA PRO A 205 16.06 -12.23 -11.06
C PRO A 205 16.24 -13.50 -10.24
N LYS A 206 16.70 -14.57 -10.90
CA LYS A 206 17.19 -15.73 -10.15
C LYS A 206 18.26 -15.16 -9.23
N PRO A 207 18.20 -15.41 -7.91
CA PRO A 207 19.28 -15.01 -7.05
C PRO A 207 20.53 -15.52 -7.73
N ASP A 208 21.44 -14.61 -8.02
CA ASP A 208 22.73 -14.93 -8.62
C ASP A 208 23.30 -16.02 -7.71
N GLN A 209 23.26 -17.26 -8.17
CA GLN A 209 24.01 -18.30 -7.53
C GLN A 209 25.44 -17.81 -7.72
N ARG A 210 25.93 -17.06 -6.73
CA ARG A 210 27.29 -16.55 -6.71
C ARG A 210 28.16 -17.76 -6.96
N ARG A 211 28.52 -17.99 -8.21
CA ARG A 211 29.50 -19.01 -8.53
C ARG A 211 30.67 -18.71 -7.63
N ARG A 212 31.07 -19.67 -6.83
CA ARG A 212 32.18 -19.50 -5.87
C ARG A 212 33.48 -19.18 -6.59
N PHE A 213 33.47 -19.19 -7.91
CA PHE A 213 34.59 -18.90 -8.78
C PHE A 213 34.15 -18.12 -10.01
N ARG A 214 35.10 -17.41 -10.64
CA ARG A 214 34.92 -16.68 -11.89
C ARG A 214 35.97 -17.13 -12.88
N ILE A 215 35.58 -17.30 -14.14
CA ILE A 215 36.49 -17.65 -15.22
C ILE A 215 36.76 -16.39 -16.05
N LEU A 216 38.02 -16.03 -16.15
CA LEU A 216 38.49 -14.90 -16.97
C LEU A 216 39.25 -15.48 -18.17
N ARG A 217 38.96 -14.96 -19.37
CA ARG A 217 39.71 -15.28 -20.56
C ARG A 217 41.01 -14.47 -20.58
N THR A 218 42.12 -15.13 -20.87
CA THR A 218 43.45 -14.52 -21.02
C THR A 218 43.96 -14.70 -22.45
N ASP A 219 45.08 -14.10 -22.77
CA ASP A 219 45.71 -14.25 -24.12
C ASP A 219 46.20 -15.68 -24.43
N ARG A 220 46.31 -16.53 -23.39
CA ARG A 220 46.82 -17.91 -23.50
C ARG A 220 45.80 -18.99 -23.14
N GLY A 221 44.58 -18.59 -22.72
CA GLY A 221 43.54 -19.53 -22.29
C GLY A 221 42.61 -18.92 -21.26
N PHE A 222 42.41 -19.60 -20.17
CA PHE A 222 41.45 -19.19 -19.14
C PHE A 222 42.10 -19.16 -17.75
N ARG A 223 41.68 -18.22 -16.89
CA ARG A 223 42.11 -18.16 -15.49
C ARG A 223 40.89 -18.23 -14.58
N VAL A 224 40.93 -19.11 -13.62
CA VAL A 224 39.85 -19.32 -12.62
C VAL A 224 40.21 -18.58 -11.34
N HIS A 225 39.34 -17.67 -10.94
CA HIS A 225 39.41 -16.95 -9.65
C HIS A 225 38.36 -17.45 -8.70
N GLY A 226 38.78 -17.93 -7.54
CA GLY A 226 37.93 -18.57 -6.52
C GLY A 226 37.98 -20.09 -6.62
N THR A 227 37.41 -20.77 -5.64
CA THR A 227 37.48 -22.22 -5.52
C THR A 227 36.23 -22.87 -6.11
N PRO A 228 36.33 -23.67 -7.19
CA PRO A 228 35.20 -24.43 -7.72
C PRO A 228 34.75 -25.50 -6.73
N GLY A 229 33.43 -25.75 -6.66
CA GLY A 229 32.89 -26.75 -5.73
C GLY A 229 33.17 -28.19 -6.14
N SER A 230 33.35 -28.44 -7.44
CA SER A 230 33.74 -29.73 -8.01
C SER A 230 34.41 -29.53 -9.38
N GLU A 231 35.18 -30.53 -9.78
CA GLU A 231 35.85 -30.55 -11.10
C GLU A 231 34.84 -30.54 -12.24
N GLU A 232 33.73 -31.26 -12.12
CA GLU A 232 32.62 -31.26 -13.06
C GLU A 232 31.94 -29.90 -13.22
N GLU A 233 31.83 -29.14 -12.13
CA GLU A 233 31.28 -27.78 -12.15
C GLU A 233 32.21 -26.82 -12.90
N LEU A 234 33.52 -26.97 -12.69
CA LEU A 234 34.54 -26.21 -13.39
C LEU A 234 34.56 -26.53 -14.89
N GLU A 235 34.58 -27.81 -15.27
CA GLU A 235 34.55 -28.21 -16.67
C GLU A 235 33.32 -27.67 -17.40
N ARG A 236 32.12 -27.77 -16.78
CA ARG A 236 30.89 -27.25 -17.36
C ARG A 236 30.98 -25.74 -17.55
N ALA A 237 31.49 -25.04 -16.56
CA ALA A 237 31.64 -23.60 -16.62
C ALA A 237 32.69 -23.16 -17.70
N LEU A 238 33.77 -23.92 -17.86
CA LEU A 238 34.75 -23.68 -18.90
C LEU A 238 34.17 -23.90 -20.30
N ARG A 239 33.38 -24.95 -20.52
CA ARG A 239 32.64 -25.19 -21.78
C ARG A 239 31.66 -24.08 -22.09
N ASP A 240 30.93 -23.58 -21.08
CA ASP A 240 29.98 -22.46 -21.21
C ASP A 240 30.68 -21.17 -21.69
N VAL A 241 31.93 -20.95 -21.30
CA VAL A 241 32.73 -19.76 -21.67
C VAL A 241 33.48 -19.99 -22.99
N GLY A 242 33.33 -21.18 -23.60
CA GLY A 242 33.87 -21.50 -24.89
C GLY A 242 35.30 -22.06 -24.87
N ALA A 243 35.75 -22.66 -23.77
CA ALA A 243 37.02 -23.37 -23.70
C ALA A 243 36.99 -24.63 -24.60
N LYS A 244 38.08 -24.89 -25.24
CA LYS A 244 38.27 -26.03 -26.14
C LYS A 244 39.37 -26.94 -25.61
N VAL A 245 39.29 -28.21 -25.95
CA VAL A 245 40.33 -29.17 -25.64
C VAL A 245 41.70 -28.65 -26.12
N GLY A 246 42.66 -28.60 -25.20
CA GLY A 246 44.00 -28.05 -25.46
C GLY A 246 44.20 -26.60 -24.99
N ASP A 247 43.17 -25.92 -24.50
CA ASP A 247 43.33 -24.57 -23.92
C ASP A 247 43.99 -24.64 -22.54
N GLU A 248 44.88 -23.69 -22.25
CA GLU A 248 45.50 -23.54 -20.94
C GLU A 248 44.52 -22.96 -19.92
N VAL A 249 44.35 -23.62 -18.77
CA VAL A 249 43.49 -23.19 -17.69
C VAL A 249 44.33 -23.03 -16.41
N GLU A 250 44.44 -21.81 -15.93
CA GLU A 250 45.13 -21.52 -14.67
C GLU A 250 44.11 -21.55 -13.51
N VAL A 251 44.32 -22.48 -12.57
CA VAL A 251 43.47 -22.64 -11.36
C VAL A 251 44.40 -22.55 -10.17
N GLU A 252 44.15 -21.62 -9.23
CA GLU A 252 44.94 -21.40 -8.00
C GLU A 252 46.46 -21.27 -8.22
N GLY A 253 46.89 -20.86 -9.45
CA GLY A 253 48.29 -20.67 -9.81
C GLY A 253 48.91 -21.88 -10.49
N GLU A 254 48.22 -22.99 -10.64
CA GLU A 254 48.63 -24.14 -11.45
C GLU A 254 48.01 -24.03 -12.87
N VAL A 255 48.81 -24.34 -13.87
CA VAL A 255 48.39 -24.33 -15.28
C VAL A 255 48.08 -25.76 -15.70
N LEU A 256 46.85 -26.00 -16.03
CA LEU A 256 46.31 -27.27 -16.50
C LEU A 256 45.87 -27.17 -17.94
N GLU A 257 45.91 -28.25 -18.67
CA GLU A 257 45.39 -28.34 -20.04
C GLU A 257 43.92 -28.85 -20.00
N PHE A 258 43.00 -28.14 -20.61
CA PHE A 258 41.59 -28.54 -20.68
C PHE A 258 41.43 -29.75 -21.58
N GLN A 259 40.90 -30.85 -21.05
CA GLN A 259 40.70 -32.12 -21.75
C GLN A 259 39.28 -32.32 -22.26
#